data_7470d206bf11b442193be8bf52c5b7f4
#
_entry.id   7470d206bf11b442193be8bf52c5b7f4
#
_cell.length_a   1.000
_cell.length_b   1.000
_cell.length_c   1.000
_cell.angle_alpha   90.00
_cell.angle_beta   90.00
_cell.angle_gamma   90.00
#
_symmetry.space_group_name_H-M   'P 1'
#
loop_
_entity.id
_entity.type
_entity.pdbx_description
1 polymer ?
#
loop_
_entity_poly.entity_id
_entity_poly.type
_entity_poly.pdbx_seq_one_letter_code
_entity_poly.pdbx_strand_id
1 'polypeptide(L)'
;MAETAVVRDNPTELRYELVLDGEVAGFILYRRRPDAVALVHTDISPRLEGRGLGATLVAGALDDIRARGLHVVPICPFVRAFLHRHPDYAELVVADDAVPD
;
A
#
# COMPACT_ATOMS: atom_id res chain seq x y z
N MET A 1 -12.35 23.85 -2.72
CA MET A 1 -11.60 23.31 -1.57
C MET A 1 -10.79 22.11 -2.00
N ALA A 2 -9.60 22.00 -1.46
CA ALA A 2 -8.77 20.84 -1.77
C ALA A 2 -9.32 19.60 -1.08
N GLU A 3 -9.28 18.47 -1.78
CA GLU A 3 -9.63 17.19 -1.18
C GLU A 3 -8.54 16.77 -0.20
N THR A 4 -8.95 16.19 0.92
CA THR A 4 -8.01 15.65 1.91
C THR A 4 -7.91 14.16 1.73
N ALA A 5 -6.73 13.68 1.35
CA ALA A 5 -6.46 12.25 1.17
C ALA A 5 -5.55 11.79 2.31
N VAL A 6 -5.98 10.78 3.04
CA VAL A 6 -5.23 10.20 4.16
C VAL A 6 -5.13 8.69 3.92
N VAL A 7 -3.93 8.16 4.12
CA VAL A 7 -3.72 6.70 4.08
C VAL A 7 -3.57 6.22 5.52
N ARG A 8 -4.35 5.20 5.88
CA ARG A 8 -4.32 4.65 7.23
C ARG A 8 -4.29 3.13 7.19
N ASP A 9 -3.69 2.54 8.23
CA ASP A 9 -3.71 1.10 8.42
C ASP A 9 -5.00 0.71 9.14
N ASN A 10 -5.68 -0.30 8.62
CA ASN A 10 -6.83 -0.92 9.27
C ASN A 10 -6.50 -2.38 9.55
N PRO A 11 -5.85 -2.68 10.69
CA PRO A 11 -5.40 -4.05 10.97
C PRO A 11 -6.54 -5.03 11.22
N THR A 12 -7.71 -4.55 11.63
CA THR A 12 -8.89 -5.42 11.80
C THR A 12 -9.30 -6.03 10.45
N GLU A 13 -9.25 -5.22 9.39
CA GLU A 13 -9.62 -5.65 8.05
C GLU A 13 -8.42 -6.10 7.22
N LEU A 14 -7.21 -6.05 7.79
CA LEU A 14 -5.96 -6.41 7.12
C LEU A 14 -5.80 -5.66 5.81
N ARG A 15 -5.93 -4.33 5.89
CA ARG A 15 -5.77 -3.50 4.70
C ARG A 15 -5.34 -2.09 5.06
N TYR A 16 -4.59 -1.46 4.13
CA TYR A 16 -4.40 -0.01 4.14
C TYR A 16 -5.58 0.62 3.41
N GLU A 17 -6.07 1.72 3.92
CA GLU A 17 -7.21 2.43 3.35
C GLU A 17 -6.82 3.82 2.91
N LEU A 18 -7.30 4.22 1.72
CA LEU A 18 -7.26 5.60 1.28
C LEU A 18 -8.58 6.24 1.69
N VAL A 19 -8.50 7.22 2.58
CA VAL A 19 -9.68 7.95 3.03
C VAL A 19 -9.68 9.30 2.35
N LEU A 20 -10.73 9.59 1.60
CA LEU A 20 -10.86 10.83 0.84
C LEU A 20 -12.06 11.57 1.41
N ASP A 21 -11.80 12.73 2.03
CA ASP A 21 -12.84 13.54 2.66
C ASP A 21 -13.74 12.73 3.59
N GLY A 22 -13.12 11.86 4.40
CA GLY A 22 -13.80 11.08 5.40
C GLY A 22 -14.40 9.76 4.92
N GLU A 23 -14.30 9.44 3.64
CA GLU A 23 -14.84 8.19 3.09
C GLU A 23 -13.73 7.32 2.53
N VAL A 24 -13.87 6.00 2.69
CA VAL A 24 -12.91 5.06 2.12
C VAL A 24 -13.09 5.02 0.61
N ALA A 25 -12.06 5.46 -0.11
CA ALA A 25 -12.06 5.55 -1.56
C ALA A 25 -11.28 4.40 -2.22
N GLY A 26 -10.49 3.68 -1.45
CA GLY A 26 -9.72 2.57 -1.95
C GLY A 26 -8.98 1.87 -0.82
N PHE A 27 -8.39 0.73 -1.14
CA PHE A 27 -7.64 -0.03 -0.13
C PHE A 27 -6.62 -0.95 -0.79
N ILE A 28 -5.65 -1.39 0.02
CA ILE A 28 -4.71 -2.46 -0.34
C ILE A 28 -4.85 -3.54 0.70
N LEU A 29 -5.24 -4.74 0.28
CA LEU A 29 -5.26 -5.89 1.16
C LEU A 29 -3.84 -6.34 1.44
N TYR A 30 -3.56 -6.73 2.69
CA TYR A 30 -2.23 -7.21 3.04
C TYR A 30 -2.28 -8.44 3.93
N ARG A 31 -1.13 -9.10 4.05
CA ARG A 31 -0.90 -10.18 4.99
C ARG A 31 0.35 -9.87 5.79
N ARG A 32 0.30 -10.14 7.08
CA ARG A 32 1.45 -9.89 7.94
C ARG A 32 2.42 -11.06 7.89
N ARG A 33 3.71 -10.72 7.87
CA ARG A 33 4.83 -11.64 8.08
C ARG A 33 5.58 -11.17 9.31
N PRO A 34 6.52 -11.96 9.86
CA PRO A 34 7.23 -11.53 11.07
C PRO A 34 7.92 -10.17 10.95
N ASP A 35 8.55 -9.88 9.81
CA ASP A 35 9.27 -8.63 9.60
C ASP A 35 8.91 -7.97 8.27
N ALA A 36 7.78 -8.35 7.69
CA ALA A 36 7.35 -7.80 6.40
C ALA A 36 5.83 -7.74 6.30
N VAL A 37 5.37 -6.97 5.33
CA VAL A 37 3.96 -6.87 4.98
C VAL A 37 3.82 -7.23 3.51
N ALA A 38 3.02 -8.25 3.20
CA ALA A 38 2.76 -8.64 1.81
C ALA A 38 1.56 -7.85 1.32
N LEU A 39 1.77 -6.99 0.32
CA LEU A 39 0.70 -6.21 -0.31
C LEU A 39 0.12 -7.03 -1.45
N VAL A 40 -1.15 -7.44 -1.33
CA VAL A 40 -1.72 -8.50 -2.14
C VAL A 40 -2.61 -7.98 -3.27
N HIS A 41 -3.44 -6.99 -2.99
CA HIS A 41 -4.42 -6.52 -3.97
C HIS A 41 -4.79 -5.07 -3.68
N THR A 42 -4.87 -4.25 -4.72
CA THR A 42 -5.24 -2.83 -4.63
C THR A 42 -6.55 -2.60 -5.34
N ASP A 43 -7.43 -1.86 -4.70
CA ASP A 43 -8.73 -1.51 -5.27
C ASP A 43 -8.99 -0.02 -5.04
N ILE A 44 -9.39 0.68 -6.10
CA ILE A 44 -9.79 2.09 -6.04
C ILE A 44 -11.21 2.18 -6.59
N SER A 45 -12.05 2.97 -5.94
CA SER A 45 -13.41 3.19 -6.39
C SER A 45 -13.41 3.58 -7.89
N PRO A 46 -14.18 2.88 -8.75
CA PRO A 46 -14.13 3.12 -10.20
C PRO A 46 -14.38 4.58 -10.60
N ARG A 47 -15.25 5.28 -9.90
CA ARG A 47 -15.54 6.68 -10.21
C ARG A 47 -14.35 7.61 -9.93
N LEU A 48 -13.35 7.12 -9.23
CA LEU A 48 -12.16 7.93 -8.85
C LEU A 48 -10.92 7.54 -9.62
N GLU A 49 -11.01 6.60 -10.54
CA GLU A 49 -9.87 6.16 -11.34
C GLU A 49 -9.35 7.31 -12.22
N GLY A 50 -8.05 7.26 -12.51
CA GLY A 50 -7.42 8.29 -13.33
C GLY A 50 -7.00 9.53 -12.58
N ARG A 51 -7.16 9.58 -11.27
CA ARG A 51 -6.81 10.75 -10.45
C ARG A 51 -5.51 10.59 -9.67
N GLY A 52 -4.78 9.50 -9.92
CA GLY A 52 -3.51 9.26 -9.21
C GLY A 52 -3.68 8.80 -7.78
N LEU A 53 -4.88 8.44 -7.36
CA LEU A 53 -5.16 8.07 -5.98
C LEU A 53 -4.55 6.73 -5.61
N GLY A 54 -4.44 5.81 -6.57
CA GLY A 54 -3.76 4.54 -6.34
C GLY A 54 -2.30 4.73 -5.96
N ALA A 55 -1.62 5.64 -6.64
CA ALA A 55 -0.22 5.96 -6.31
C ALA A 55 -0.11 6.57 -4.92
N THR A 56 -1.04 7.46 -4.56
CA THR A 56 -1.08 8.06 -3.22
C THR A 56 -1.25 6.97 -2.15
N LEU A 57 -2.14 6.02 -2.40
CA LEU A 57 -2.40 4.93 -1.46
C LEU A 57 -1.16 4.05 -1.29
N VAL A 58 -0.51 3.65 -2.39
CA VAL A 58 0.68 2.81 -2.31
C VAL A 58 1.82 3.54 -1.60
N ALA A 59 2.05 4.81 -1.94
CA ALA A 59 3.10 5.60 -1.29
C ALA A 59 2.86 5.69 0.22
N GLY A 60 1.63 5.97 0.63
CA GLY A 60 1.30 6.07 2.05
C GLY A 60 1.49 4.75 2.78
N ALA A 61 1.12 3.63 2.16
CA ALA A 61 1.32 2.32 2.75
C ALA A 61 2.81 2.01 2.90
N LEU A 62 3.61 2.30 1.87
CA LEU A 62 5.05 2.05 1.91
C LEU A 62 5.74 2.93 2.95
N ASP A 63 5.31 4.19 3.07
CA ASP A 63 5.87 5.09 4.08
C ASP A 63 5.59 4.58 5.50
N ASP A 64 4.40 4.06 5.74
CA ASP A 64 4.05 3.49 7.05
C ASP A 64 4.86 2.22 7.33
N ILE A 65 5.01 1.35 6.33
CA ILE A 65 5.81 0.13 6.45
C ILE A 65 7.27 0.49 6.77
N ARG A 66 7.83 1.51 6.09
CA ARG A 66 9.18 2.00 6.37
C ARG A 66 9.29 2.53 7.78
N ALA A 67 8.32 3.32 8.23
CA ALA A 67 8.35 3.92 9.56
C ALA A 67 8.31 2.87 10.66
N ARG A 68 7.71 1.72 10.40
CA ARG A 68 7.65 0.61 11.35
C ARG A 68 8.89 -0.29 11.31
N GLY A 69 9.84 -0.01 10.42
CA GLY A 69 11.04 -0.82 10.27
C GLY A 69 10.77 -2.17 9.62
N LEU A 70 9.68 -2.28 8.86
CA LEU A 70 9.31 -3.52 8.20
C LEU A 70 9.68 -3.48 6.72
N HIS A 71 9.70 -4.65 6.10
CA HIS A 71 9.91 -4.80 4.67
C HIS A 71 8.57 -5.03 3.95
N VAL A 72 8.59 -4.97 2.63
CA VAL A 72 7.40 -5.20 1.83
C VAL A 72 7.62 -6.37 0.88
N VAL A 73 6.59 -7.24 0.76
CA VAL A 73 6.54 -8.27 -0.26
C VAL A 73 5.49 -7.83 -1.28
N PRO A 74 5.92 -7.38 -2.48
CA PRO A 74 4.97 -6.83 -3.47
C PRO A 74 4.37 -7.94 -4.32
N ILE A 75 3.26 -8.50 -3.88
CA ILE A 75 2.52 -9.51 -4.64
C ILE A 75 1.62 -8.85 -5.68
N CYS A 76 0.99 -7.73 -5.30
CA CYS A 76 0.06 -7.02 -6.17
C CYS A 76 0.78 -6.40 -7.38
N PRO A 77 0.30 -6.67 -8.61
CA PRO A 77 0.93 -6.08 -9.80
C PRO A 77 0.95 -4.55 -9.81
N PHE A 78 -0.09 -3.92 -9.26
CA PHE A 78 -0.14 -2.46 -9.18
C PHE A 78 0.98 -1.92 -8.29
N VAL A 79 1.22 -2.58 -7.16
CA VAL A 79 2.30 -2.19 -6.25
C VAL A 79 3.66 -2.41 -6.92
N ARG A 80 3.84 -3.52 -7.63
CA ARG A 80 5.10 -3.78 -8.35
C ARG A 80 5.37 -2.71 -9.40
N ALA A 81 4.33 -2.31 -10.14
CA ALA A 81 4.48 -1.25 -11.14
C ALA A 81 4.87 0.08 -10.49
N PHE A 82 4.28 0.39 -9.34
CA PHE A 82 4.63 1.59 -8.59
C PHE A 82 6.11 1.55 -8.17
N LEU A 83 6.55 0.42 -7.59
CA LEU A 83 7.93 0.28 -7.13
C LEU A 83 8.94 0.39 -8.28
N HIS A 84 8.57 -0.10 -9.46
CA HIS A 84 9.43 0.01 -10.62
C HIS A 84 9.70 1.46 -11.00
N ARG A 85 8.70 2.34 -10.81
CA ARG A 85 8.80 3.77 -11.12
C ARG A 85 9.34 4.60 -9.96
N HIS A 86 9.46 4.01 -8.77
CA HIS A 86 9.87 4.71 -7.55
C HIS A 86 11.00 3.96 -6.85
N PRO A 87 12.23 4.01 -7.42
CA PRO A 87 13.35 3.22 -6.88
C PRO A 87 13.78 3.62 -5.47
N ASP A 88 13.34 4.77 -4.97
CA ASP A 88 13.62 5.18 -3.61
C ASP A 88 12.99 4.26 -2.56
N TYR A 89 12.06 3.40 -2.95
CA TYR A 89 11.49 2.39 -2.06
C TYR A 89 12.12 1.00 -2.25
N ALA A 90 13.10 0.87 -3.13
CA ALA A 90 13.64 -0.46 -3.48
C ALA A 90 14.22 -1.20 -2.28
N GLU A 91 14.78 -0.48 -1.31
CA GLU A 91 15.39 -1.10 -0.13
C GLU A 91 14.39 -1.81 0.78
N LEU A 92 13.09 -1.48 0.65
CA LEU A 92 12.05 -2.13 1.45
C LEU A 92 11.66 -3.50 0.91
N VAL A 93 11.99 -3.77 -0.35
CA VAL A 93 11.44 -4.93 -1.05
C VAL A 93 12.20 -6.19 -0.68
N VAL A 94 11.47 -7.24 -0.29
CA VAL A 94 12.01 -8.59 -0.11
C VAL A 94 11.15 -9.57 -0.88
N ALA A 95 11.74 -10.69 -1.27
CA ALA A 95 11.00 -11.74 -1.94
C ALA A 95 10.16 -12.53 -0.92
N ASP A 96 9.02 -13.06 -1.36
CA ASP A 96 8.12 -13.80 -0.48
C ASP A 96 8.81 -15.04 0.11
N ASP A 97 9.65 -15.70 -0.67
CA ASP A 97 10.38 -16.89 -0.22
C ASP A 97 11.52 -16.56 0.75
N ALA A 98 11.87 -15.30 0.90
CA ALA A 98 12.88 -14.86 1.88
C ALA A 98 12.28 -14.63 3.26
N VAL A 99 10.96 -14.67 3.39
CA VAL A 99 10.23 -14.42 4.63
C VAL A 99 9.50 -15.70 5.01
N PRO A 100 10.01 -16.46 5.99
CA PRO A 100 9.35 -17.71 6.41
C PRO A 100 7.96 -17.43 6.97
N ASP A 101 7.05 -18.31 6.67
CA ASP A 101 5.70 -18.24 7.22
C ASP A 101 5.67 -18.67 8.67
#